data_e4b3f021bd6acc007d8c283aa55baa01
#
_entry.id   e4b3f021bd6acc007d8c283aa55baa01
#
_cell.length_a   1.000
_cell.length_b   1.000
_cell.length_c   1.000
_cell.angle_alpha   90.00
_cell.angle_beta   90.00
_cell.angle_gamma   90.00
#
_symmetry.space_group_name_H-M   'P 1'
#
loop_
_entity.id
_entity.type
_entity.pdbx_description
1 polymer ?
#
loop_
_entity_poly.entity_id
_entity_poly.type
_entity_poly.pdbx_seq_one_letter_code
_entity_poly.pdbx_strand_id
1 'polypeptide(L)'
;MRKALGNFIHLEQDQNITDRFETLFGNAMDNVETCLTQTMTKHDVPLEVIGAALQMWLEFRVTIGRRPIDISDDHAKEWAAALDYTIRKVNFHEAPVEQISGWYHIAAQPVRERYTLLIEGLDVMPCDYRYFRGVDNPLDKLVEAANMLEELEERFYRP
;
A
#
# COMPACT_ATOMS: atom_id res chain seq x y z
N MET A 1 -30.47 0.65 -21.20
CA MET A 1 -29.41 1.23 -20.36
C MET A 1 -28.55 0.19 -19.63
N ARG A 2 -29.15 -0.75 -18.92
CA ARG A 2 -28.38 -1.82 -18.23
C ARG A 2 -27.61 -2.79 -19.12
N LYS A 3 -28.05 -3.02 -20.36
CA LYS A 3 -27.37 -3.92 -21.32
C LYS A 3 -26.14 -3.30 -21.98
N ALA A 4 -26.08 -1.98 -22.11
CA ALA A 4 -24.92 -1.28 -22.62
C ALA A 4 -23.78 -1.24 -21.62
N LEU A 5 -24.08 -1.22 -20.31
CA LEU A 5 -23.11 -1.26 -19.23
C LEU A 5 -22.42 -2.62 -19.09
N GLY A 6 -23.12 -3.73 -19.43
CA GLY A 6 -22.57 -5.07 -19.33
C GLY A 6 -21.42 -5.35 -20.30
N ASN A 7 -21.40 -4.71 -21.46
CA ASN A 7 -20.36 -4.90 -22.48
C ASN A 7 -19.12 -4.02 -22.23
N PHE A 8 -19.20 -3.05 -21.34
CA PHE A 8 -18.11 -2.13 -21.00
C PHE A 8 -17.50 -2.40 -19.61
N ILE A 9 -17.94 -3.45 -18.92
CA ILE A 9 -17.53 -3.76 -17.53
C ILE A 9 -16.01 -3.87 -17.40
N HIS A 10 -15.30 -4.40 -18.38
CA HIS A 10 -13.85 -4.55 -18.34
C HIS A 10 -13.06 -3.27 -18.64
N LEU A 11 -13.60 -2.39 -19.47
CA LEU A 11 -12.96 -1.11 -19.82
C LEU A 11 -13.26 -0.01 -18.79
N GLU A 12 -14.40 -0.12 -18.11
CA GLU A 12 -14.85 0.85 -17.13
C GLU A 12 -14.44 0.50 -15.69
N GLN A 13 -13.97 -0.73 -15.42
CA GLN A 13 -13.55 -1.12 -14.08
C GLN A 13 -12.40 -0.26 -13.57
N ASP A 14 -11.40 0.00 -14.40
CA ASP A 14 -10.26 0.83 -14.01
C ASP A 14 -10.69 2.29 -13.79
N GLN A 15 -11.56 2.81 -14.66
CA GLN A 15 -12.13 4.15 -14.54
C GLN A 15 -13.01 4.28 -13.29
N ASN A 16 -13.84 3.27 -13.04
CA ASN A 16 -14.75 3.26 -11.90
C ASN A 16 -14.03 3.22 -10.55
N ILE A 17 -12.92 2.49 -10.45
CA ILE A 17 -12.09 2.46 -9.26
C ILE A 17 -11.46 3.83 -9.02
N THR A 18 -10.90 4.46 -10.05
CA THR A 18 -10.33 5.80 -10.00
C THR A 18 -11.37 6.82 -9.54
N ASP A 19 -12.56 6.82 -10.15
CA ASP A 19 -13.66 7.72 -9.79
C ASP A 19 -14.11 7.54 -8.34
N ARG A 20 -14.14 6.31 -7.84
CA ARG A 20 -14.48 6.02 -6.45
C ARG A 20 -13.46 6.58 -5.47
N PHE A 21 -12.18 6.47 -5.78
CA PHE A 21 -11.12 7.05 -4.94
C PHE A 21 -11.15 8.58 -4.97
N GLU A 22 -11.36 9.19 -6.13
CA GLU A 22 -11.53 10.63 -6.25
C GLU A 22 -12.72 11.14 -5.41
N THR A 23 -13.84 10.41 -5.42
CA THR A 23 -15.01 10.74 -4.60
C THR A 23 -14.70 10.63 -3.11
N LEU A 24 -13.99 9.59 -2.69
CA LEU A 24 -13.63 9.35 -1.29
C LEU A 24 -12.64 10.38 -0.74
N PHE A 25 -11.66 10.79 -1.54
CA PHE A 25 -10.60 11.70 -1.11
C PHE A 25 -10.85 13.17 -1.49
N GLY A 26 -11.93 13.47 -2.24
CA GLY A 26 -12.36 14.82 -2.57
C GLY A 26 -11.45 15.60 -3.51
N ASN A 27 -10.40 14.99 -4.03
CA ASN A 27 -9.44 15.58 -4.96
C ASN A 27 -9.13 14.61 -6.11
N ALA A 28 -8.77 15.17 -7.27
CA ALA A 28 -8.23 14.37 -8.37
C ALA A 28 -6.99 13.60 -7.92
N MET A 29 -6.89 12.33 -8.34
CA MET A 29 -5.72 11.50 -8.06
C MET A 29 -4.48 12.07 -8.71
N ASP A 30 -3.37 12.07 -7.99
CA ASP A 30 -2.08 12.44 -8.55
C ASP A 30 -1.51 11.34 -9.48
N ASN A 31 -0.40 11.62 -10.13
CA ASN A 31 0.22 10.68 -11.06
C ASN A 31 0.65 9.37 -10.39
N VAL A 32 1.08 9.43 -9.14
CA VAL A 32 1.48 8.25 -8.36
C VAL A 32 0.26 7.38 -8.06
N GLU A 33 -0.80 7.96 -7.55
CA GLU A 33 -2.04 7.28 -7.22
C GLU A 33 -2.67 6.63 -8.46
N THR A 34 -2.71 7.36 -9.57
CA THR A 34 -3.23 6.84 -10.84
C THR A 34 -2.42 5.64 -11.34
N CYS A 35 -1.10 5.78 -11.38
CA CYS A 35 -0.20 4.71 -11.83
C CYS A 35 -0.31 3.47 -10.92
N LEU A 36 -0.32 3.68 -9.61
CA LEU A 36 -0.44 2.63 -8.61
C LEU A 36 -1.75 1.86 -8.76
N THR A 37 -2.87 2.57 -8.81
CA THR A 37 -4.21 1.98 -8.90
C THR A 37 -4.38 1.18 -10.18
N GLN A 38 -3.97 1.73 -11.30
CA GLN A 38 -4.04 1.03 -12.60
C GLN A 38 -3.21 -0.24 -12.62
N THR A 39 -1.97 -0.19 -12.15
CA THR A 39 -1.07 -1.33 -12.19
C THR A 39 -1.48 -2.41 -11.18
N MET A 40 -1.84 -2.05 -9.97
CA MET A 40 -2.30 -3.00 -8.96
C MET A 40 -3.61 -3.68 -9.38
N THR A 41 -4.55 -2.94 -9.96
CA THR A 41 -5.80 -3.51 -10.50
C THR A 41 -5.51 -4.49 -11.63
N LYS A 42 -4.60 -4.16 -12.52
CA LYS A 42 -4.17 -5.04 -13.62
C LYS A 42 -3.58 -6.36 -13.13
N HIS A 43 -2.96 -6.37 -11.97
CA HIS A 43 -2.37 -7.54 -11.34
C HIS A 43 -3.27 -8.18 -10.27
N ASP A 44 -4.57 -7.93 -10.34
CA ASP A 44 -5.60 -8.55 -9.49
C ASP A 44 -5.40 -8.35 -7.98
N VAL A 45 -4.79 -7.25 -7.59
CA VAL A 45 -4.64 -6.91 -6.18
C VAL A 45 -6.00 -6.55 -5.58
N PRO A 46 -6.37 -7.08 -4.41
CA PRO A 46 -7.63 -6.74 -3.76
C PRO A 46 -7.77 -5.23 -3.51
N LEU A 47 -8.99 -4.72 -3.63
CA LEU A 47 -9.29 -3.30 -3.47
C LEU A 47 -8.85 -2.77 -2.10
N GLU A 48 -8.99 -3.57 -1.05
CA GLU A 48 -8.59 -3.21 0.31
C GLU A 48 -7.07 -2.96 0.41
N VAL A 49 -6.29 -3.76 -0.30
CA VAL A 49 -4.82 -3.63 -0.33
C VAL A 49 -4.41 -2.39 -1.14
N ILE A 50 -5.09 -2.13 -2.26
CA ILE A 50 -4.88 -0.90 -3.04
C ILE A 50 -5.22 0.32 -2.18
N GLY A 51 -6.32 0.28 -1.45
CA GLY A 51 -6.70 1.34 -0.51
C GLY A 51 -5.65 1.58 0.57
N ALA A 52 -5.05 0.53 1.10
CA ALA A 52 -3.95 0.63 2.06
C ALA A 52 -2.70 1.29 1.46
N ALA A 53 -2.38 0.97 0.21
CA ALA A 53 -1.25 1.59 -0.49
C ALA A 53 -1.48 3.09 -0.73
N LEU A 54 -2.70 3.48 -1.09
CA LEU A 54 -3.09 4.88 -1.25
C LEU A 54 -3.03 5.63 0.09
N GLN A 55 -3.49 5.01 1.15
CA GLN A 55 -3.37 5.56 2.52
C GLN A 55 -1.91 5.77 2.90
N MET A 56 -1.05 4.81 2.61
CA MET A 56 0.39 4.91 2.86
C MET A 56 1.00 6.12 2.13
N TRP A 57 0.63 6.32 0.88
CA TRP A 57 1.09 7.48 0.09
C TRP A 57 0.63 8.81 0.70
N LEU A 58 -0.64 8.90 1.07
CA LEU A 58 -1.19 10.09 1.71
C LEU A 58 -0.47 10.41 3.03
N GLU A 59 -0.29 9.42 3.88
CA GLU A 59 0.40 9.59 5.17
C GLU A 59 1.87 9.98 4.97
N PHE A 60 2.55 9.39 4.00
CA PHE A 60 3.91 9.78 3.64
C PHE A 60 3.99 11.24 3.20
N ARG A 61 3.08 11.68 2.34
CA ARG A 61 2.99 13.07 1.89
C ARG A 61 2.76 14.03 3.06
N VAL A 62 1.91 13.66 4.00
CA VAL A 62 1.66 14.45 5.21
C VAL A 62 2.90 14.49 6.12
N THR A 63 3.58 13.37 6.29
CA THR A 63 4.77 13.25 7.14
C THR A 63 5.94 14.10 6.65
N ILE A 64 6.21 14.11 5.34
CA ILE A 64 7.26 14.94 4.76
C ILE A 64 6.86 16.42 4.69
N GLY A 65 5.60 16.74 4.96
CA GLY A 65 5.08 18.10 4.98
C GLY A 65 5.08 18.78 3.63
N ARG A 66 5.58 20.04 3.59
CA ARG A 66 5.60 20.84 2.36
C ARG A 66 6.78 20.57 1.43
N ARG A 67 7.59 19.56 1.70
CA ARG A 67 8.71 19.23 0.82
C ARG A 67 8.17 18.81 -0.55
N PRO A 68 8.61 19.44 -1.63
CA PRO A 68 8.17 19.05 -2.96
C PRO A 68 8.74 17.67 -3.31
N ILE A 69 7.88 16.80 -3.82
CA ILE A 69 8.27 15.53 -4.41
C ILE A 69 8.02 15.63 -5.90
N ASP A 70 9.00 15.26 -6.70
CA ASP A 70 8.82 15.12 -8.13
C ASP A 70 7.98 13.86 -8.41
N ILE A 71 6.80 14.06 -8.94
CA ILE A 71 5.86 13.00 -9.35
C ILE A 71 5.60 13.02 -10.86
N SER A 72 6.51 13.61 -11.62
CA SER A 72 6.45 13.62 -13.08
C SER A 72 6.99 12.31 -13.67
N ASP A 73 6.40 11.87 -14.79
CA ASP A 73 6.88 10.78 -15.63
C ASP A 73 7.37 9.54 -14.85
N ASP A 74 8.63 9.17 -14.99
CA ASP A 74 9.22 7.99 -14.37
C ASP A 74 9.29 8.10 -12.84
N HIS A 75 9.39 9.30 -12.27
CA HIS A 75 9.38 9.47 -10.82
C HIS A 75 8.05 9.03 -10.20
N ALA A 76 6.93 9.30 -10.85
CA ALA A 76 5.63 8.80 -10.41
C ALA A 76 5.58 7.27 -10.40
N LYS A 77 6.11 6.63 -11.45
CA LYS A 77 6.19 5.16 -11.54
C LYS A 77 7.10 4.56 -10.47
N GLU A 78 8.21 5.21 -10.18
CA GLU A 78 9.14 4.79 -9.13
C GLU A 78 8.48 4.81 -7.75
N TRP A 79 7.75 5.86 -7.42
CA TRP A 79 6.98 5.95 -6.18
C TRP A 79 5.85 4.92 -6.13
N ALA A 80 5.11 4.78 -7.21
CA ALA A 80 4.03 3.80 -7.29
C ALA A 80 4.55 2.36 -7.12
N ALA A 81 5.65 2.02 -7.78
CA ALA A 81 6.29 0.71 -7.63
C ALA A 81 6.80 0.48 -6.21
N ALA A 82 7.36 1.50 -5.57
CA ALA A 82 7.83 1.40 -4.18
C ALA A 82 6.67 1.17 -3.21
N LEU A 83 5.54 1.84 -3.41
CA LEU A 83 4.31 1.63 -2.63
C LEU A 83 3.75 0.22 -2.82
N ASP A 84 3.67 -0.25 -4.05
CA ASP A 84 3.24 -1.60 -4.39
C ASP A 84 4.14 -2.65 -3.70
N TYR A 85 5.44 -2.49 -3.83
CA TYR A 85 6.42 -3.36 -3.19
C TYR A 85 6.28 -3.38 -1.66
N THR A 86 6.12 -2.21 -1.05
CA THR A 86 5.98 -2.08 0.40
C THR A 86 4.69 -2.71 0.91
N ILE A 87 3.57 -2.43 0.26
CA ILE A 87 2.27 -2.94 0.70
C ILE A 87 2.18 -4.46 0.53
N ARG A 88 2.81 -5.02 -0.48
CA ARG A 88 2.89 -6.48 -0.65
C ARG A 88 3.70 -7.14 0.46
N LYS A 89 4.80 -6.54 0.87
CA LYS A 89 5.59 -7.02 2.01
C LYS A 89 4.78 -7.04 3.29
N VAL A 90 4.05 -5.96 3.57
CA VAL A 90 3.20 -5.87 4.77
C VAL A 90 2.11 -6.94 4.77
N ASN A 91 1.58 -7.29 3.61
CA ASN A 91 0.47 -8.23 3.45
C ASN A 91 0.90 -9.66 3.07
N PHE A 92 2.19 -9.98 3.14
CA PHE A 92 2.74 -11.31 2.81
C PHE A 92 2.49 -11.79 1.38
N HIS A 93 2.35 -10.87 0.45
CA HIS A 93 2.27 -11.12 -0.99
C HIS A 93 3.53 -10.64 -1.69
N GLU A 94 4.67 -10.96 -1.13
CA GLU A 94 5.97 -10.48 -1.62
C GLU A 94 6.22 -10.93 -3.06
N ALA A 95 6.78 -10.01 -3.82
CA ALA A 95 7.34 -10.27 -5.13
C ALA A 95 8.71 -9.61 -5.22
N PRO A 96 9.65 -10.15 -6.01
CA PRO A 96 10.95 -9.52 -6.18
C PRO A 96 10.82 -8.09 -6.70
N VAL A 97 11.67 -7.20 -6.21
CA VAL A 97 11.63 -5.79 -6.65
C VAL A 97 11.83 -5.67 -8.17
N GLU A 98 12.63 -6.55 -8.75
CA GLU A 98 12.87 -6.61 -10.19
C GLU A 98 11.59 -6.91 -10.97
N GLN A 99 10.74 -7.79 -10.45
CA GLN A 99 9.46 -8.12 -11.07
C GLN A 99 8.49 -6.93 -10.97
N ILE A 100 8.40 -6.32 -9.80
CA ILE A 100 7.52 -5.17 -9.59
C ILE A 100 7.96 -3.99 -10.45
N SER A 101 9.24 -3.66 -10.45
CA SER A 101 9.77 -2.58 -11.31
C SER A 101 9.51 -2.83 -12.79
N GLY A 102 9.55 -4.09 -13.22
CA GLY A 102 9.15 -4.50 -14.56
C GLY A 102 7.70 -4.18 -14.89
N TRP A 103 6.78 -4.34 -13.95
CA TRP A 103 5.37 -3.99 -14.14
C TRP A 103 5.15 -2.48 -14.34
N TYR A 104 6.01 -1.67 -13.75
CA TYR A 104 5.97 -0.20 -13.86
C TYR A 104 6.90 0.33 -14.95
N HIS A 105 7.61 -0.54 -15.67
CA HIS A 105 8.54 -0.18 -16.76
C HIS A 105 9.65 0.77 -16.31
N ILE A 106 10.24 0.51 -15.15
CA ILE A 106 11.33 1.30 -14.56
C ILE A 106 12.45 0.39 -14.04
N ALA A 107 13.59 0.99 -13.69
CA ALA A 107 14.70 0.28 -13.06
C ALA A 107 14.40 -0.07 -11.59
N ALA A 108 14.99 -1.13 -11.09
CA ALA A 108 14.79 -1.60 -9.72
C ALA A 108 15.45 -0.71 -8.66
N GLN A 109 16.59 -0.10 -8.97
CA GLN A 109 17.35 0.69 -7.99
C GLN A 109 16.57 1.90 -7.44
N PRO A 110 15.93 2.75 -8.25
CA PRO A 110 15.09 3.83 -7.74
C PRO A 110 13.94 3.34 -6.86
N VAL A 111 13.37 2.17 -7.16
CA VAL A 111 12.30 1.55 -6.35
C VAL A 111 12.83 1.20 -4.96
N ARG A 112 14.02 0.61 -4.86
CA ARG A 112 14.66 0.30 -3.58
C ARG A 112 14.92 1.56 -2.76
N GLU A 113 15.41 2.61 -3.37
CA GLU A 113 15.67 3.88 -2.71
C GLU A 113 14.38 4.50 -2.13
N ARG A 114 13.33 4.53 -2.92
CA ARG A 114 12.02 5.06 -2.47
C ARG A 114 11.36 4.16 -1.42
N TYR A 115 11.52 2.86 -1.55
CA TYR A 115 11.10 1.91 -0.51
C TYR A 115 11.74 2.23 0.83
N THR A 116 13.04 2.46 0.85
CA THR A 116 13.77 2.85 2.08
C THR A 116 13.22 4.14 2.67
N LEU A 117 12.93 5.14 1.83
CA LEU A 117 12.34 6.40 2.27
C LEU A 117 10.93 6.22 2.88
N LEU A 118 10.12 5.34 2.30
CA LEU A 118 8.80 5.02 2.84
C LEU A 118 8.89 4.33 4.21
N ILE A 119 9.75 3.32 4.32
CA ILE A 119 9.94 2.57 5.56
C ILE A 119 10.45 3.48 6.68
N GLU A 120 11.45 4.29 6.41
CA GLU A 120 12.02 5.20 7.40
C GLU A 120 11.06 6.35 7.74
N GLY A 121 10.41 6.93 6.73
CA GLY A 121 9.52 8.06 6.92
C GLY A 121 8.25 7.73 7.70
N LEU A 122 7.71 6.55 7.51
CA LEU A 122 6.48 6.09 8.16
C LEU A 122 6.72 5.12 9.31
N ASP A 123 7.97 4.73 9.55
CA ASP A 123 8.32 3.70 10.53
C ASP A 123 7.49 2.43 10.35
N VAL A 124 7.46 1.92 9.11
CA VAL A 124 6.64 0.77 8.74
C VAL A 124 7.20 -0.51 9.35
N MET A 125 6.34 -1.23 10.03
CA MET A 125 6.66 -2.52 10.66
C MET A 125 6.18 -3.69 9.80
N PRO A 126 6.80 -4.88 9.92
CA PRO A 126 6.19 -6.09 9.37
C PRO A 126 4.76 -6.28 9.91
N CYS A 127 3.82 -6.62 9.05
CA CYS A 127 2.39 -6.78 9.40
C CYS A 127 1.75 -5.53 10.02
N ASP A 128 2.23 -4.35 9.67
CA ASP A 128 1.79 -3.08 10.23
C ASP A 128 0.26 -2.96 10.21
N TYR A 129 -0.37 -2.74 11.36
CA TYR A 129 -1.82 -2.67 11.50
C TYR A 129 -2.47 -1.59 10.62
N ARG A 130 -1.74 -0.53 10.33
CA ARG A 130 -2.26 0.55 9.47
C ARG A 130 -2.52 0.08 8.04
N TYR A 131 -1.73 -0.87 7.55
CA TYR A 131 -1.68 -1.26 6.14
C TYR A 131 -1.97 -2.74 5.89
N PHE A 132 -1.97 -3.56 6.92
CA PHE A 132 -2.32 -4.96 6.80
C PHE A 132 -3.83 -5.13 6.62
N ARG A 133 -4.24 -5.89 5.62
CA ARG A 133 -5.65 -6.10 5.24
C ARG A 133 -6.08 -7.56 5.26
N GLY A 134 -5.26 -8.44 5.83
CA GLY A 134 -5.61 -9.84 6.03
C GLY A 134 -6.50 -10.06 7.25
N VAL A 135 -7.05 -11.27 7.37
CA VAL A 135 -7.95 -11.65 8.49
C VAL A 135 -7.14 -11.97 9.74
N ASP A 136 -6.00 -12.66 9.58
CA ASP A 136 -5.17 -13.14 10.69
C ASP A 136 -3.83 -12.37 10.67
N ASN A 137 -3.73 -11.30 11.46
CA ASN A 137 -2.49 -10.57 11.58
C ASN A 137 -1.54 -11.31 12.54
N PRO A 138 -0.34 -11.74 12.09
CA PRO A 138 0.65 -12.39 12.95
C PRO A 138 1.06 -11.59 14.18
N LEU A 139 0.93 -10.25 14.17
CA LEU A 139 1.19 -9.41 15.33
C LEU A 139 0.20 -9.69 16.48
N ASP A 140 -1.01 -10.11 16.19
CA ASP A 140 -2.00 -10.46 17.22
C ASP A 140 -1.49 -11.61 18.12
N LYS A 141 -0.81 -12.58 17.53
CA LYS A 141 -0.18 -13.69 18.27
C LYS A 141 0.96 -13.22 19.17
N LEU A 142 1.71 -12.23 18.73
CA LEU A 142 2.78 -11.62 19.55
C LEU A 142 2.18 -10.84 20.73
N VAL A 143 1.10 -10.11 20.52
CA VAL A 143 0.38 -9.38 21.57
C VAL A 143 -0.20 -10.36 22.58
N GLU A 144 -0.83 -11.44 22.13
CA GLU A 144 -1.34 -12.51 23.02
C GLU A 144 -0.22 -13.13 23.85
N ALA A 145 0.91 -13.45 23.23
CA ALA A 145 2.06 -13.99 23.93
C ALA A 145 2.63 -13.03 24.97
N ALA A 146 2.71 -11.75 24.66
CA ALA A 146 3.15 -10.71 25.59
C ALA A 146 2.21 -10.59 26.79
N ASN A 147 0.91 -10.58 26.55
CA ASN A 147 -0.11 -10.55 27.62
C ASN A 147 -0.02 -11.77 28.52
N MET A 148 0.20 -12.95 27.94
CA MET A 148 0.38 -14.18 28.71
C MET A 148 1.63 -14.13 29.60
N LEU A 149 2.72 -13.58 29.09
CA LEU A 149 3.94 -13.39 29.88
C LEU A 149 3.74 -12.41 31.05
N GLU A 150 3.03 -11.31 30.81
CA GLU A 150 2.68 -10.34 31.83
C GLU A 150 1.82 -10.96 32.95
N GLU A 151 0.82 -11.74 32.58
CA GLU A 151 -0.01 -12.50 33.55
C GLU A 151 0.81 -13.51 34.37
N LEU A 152 1.77 -14.18 33.75
CA LEU A 152 2.67 -15.11 34.42
C LEU A 152 3.59 -14.40 35.40
N GLU A 153 4.15 -13.26 35.02
CA GLU A 153 4.96 -12.44 35.89
C GLU A 153 4.16 -11.98 37.12
N GLU A 154 2.95 -11.49 36.94
CA GLU A 154 2.06 -11.11 38.05
C GLU A 154 1.79 -12.26 39.02
N ARG A 155 1.65 -13.48 38.50
CA ARG A 155 1.40 -14.65 39.35
C ARG A 155 2.61 -15.10 40.14
N PHE A 156 3.81 -14.99 39.56
CA PHE A 156 5.03 -15.52 40.19
C PHE A 156 5.75 -14.49 41.06
N TYR A 157 5.55 -13.21 40.85
CA TYR A 157 6.27 -12.14 41.54
C TYR A 157 5.40 -11.30 42.47
N ARG A 158 4.15 -11.65 42.67
CA ARG A 158 3.33 -11.06 43.74
C ARG A 158 3.78 -11.58 45.12
N PRO A 159 4.17 -10.64 46.00
CA PRO A 159 4.46 -11.03 47.40
C PRO A 159 3.21 -11.54 48.11
#